data_7766a3488dcd6b7737e3abd37278bab6
#
_entry.id   7766a3488dcd6b7737e3abd37278bab6
#
_cell.length_a   1.000
_cell.length_b   1.000
_cell.length_c   1.000
_cell.angle_alpha   90.00
_cell.angle_beta   90.00
_cell.angle_gamma   90.00
#
_symmetry.space_group_name_H-M   'P 1'
#
loop_
_entity.id
_entity.type
_entity.pdbx_description
1 polymer ?
#
loop_
_entity_poly.entity_id
_entity_poly.type
_entity_poly.pdbx_seq_one_letter_code
_entity_poly.pdbx_strand_id
1 'polypeptide(L)'
;TINIHNFNIWIFFSNNILKLFLSSLIICISSICFGAGEKINYPQLNWSFSGILGTFDRASQQRGLQVYKEVCSGCHGMRLLAYRNLKAIGYNEDEIKAFASENSVNTINDDGEVVERPARPSDKFVSPYPNDKAARAANGGAYPPDLSLIVKARPDGANYLHALLTGYIDAPSDQKVPDGMYYNKYYSGNLIGMPQPLYEDGVEYADGTKATPEQMAKDVTAVSYTHLTLP
;
A
#
# COMPACT_ATOMS: atom_id res chain seq x y z
N THR A 1 1.70 -17.46 75.08
CA THR A 1 2.71 -18.25 74.33
C THR A 1 2.34 -18.16 72.84
N ILE A 2 3.08 -17.26 72.13
CA ILE A 2 2.95 -17.09 70.67
C ILE A 2 3.53 -18.35 70.01
N ASN A 3 2.73 -19.03 69.18
CA ASN A 3 3.05 -20.34 68.63
C ASN A 3 4.10 -20.15 67.50
N ILE A 4 5.35 -20.44 67.78
CA ILE A 4 6.53 -20.30 66.92
C ILE A 4 6.35 -21.06 65.57
N HIS A 5 5.49 -22.13 65.55
CA HIS A 5 5.21 -22.89 64.36
C HIS A 5 4.45 -22.09 63.29
N ASN A 6 3.54 -21.23 63.69
CA ASN A 6 2.77 -20.40 62.73
C ASN A 6 3.60 -19.27 62.12
N PHE A 7 4.63 -18.78 62.84
CA PHE A 7 5.50 -17.73 62.37
C PHE A 7 6.43 -18.24 61.25
N ASN A 8 6.97 -19.46 61.36
CA ASN A 8 7.81 -20.06 60.31
C ASN A 8 7.05 -20.39 59.02
N ILE A 9 5.80 -20.82 59.13
CA ILE A 9 4.93 -21.09 57.99
C ILE A 9 4.65 -19.78 57.25
N TRP A 10 4.39 -18.69 57.93
CA TRP A 10 4.10 -17.37 57.34
C TRP A 10 5.30 -16.81 56.59
N ILE A 11 6.52 -16.93 57.15
CA ILE A 11 7.77 -16.52 56.48
C ILE A 11 8.03 -17.38 55.22
N PHE A 12 7.76 -18.68 55.28
CA PHE A 12 7.95 -19.61 54.15
C PHE A 12 6.97 -19.28 52.98
N PHE A 13 5.70 -19.00 53.29
CA PHE A 13 4.71 -18.59 52.30
C PHE A 13 5.06 -17.21 51.70
N SER A 14 5.43 -16.25 52.50
CA SER A 14 5.83 -14.91 52.06
C SER A 14 7.03 -14.94 51.11
N ASN A 15 8.08 -15.71 51.43
CA ASN A 15 9.26 -15.86 50.58
C ASN A 15 8.98 -16.56 49.26
N ASN A 16 8.08 -17.52 49.24
CA ASN A 16 7.70 -18.21 47.99
C ASN A 16 6.80 -17.34 47.08
N ILE A 17 5.89 -16.58 47.68
CA ILE A 17 5.08 -15.59 46.96
C ILE A 17 5.97 -14.50 46.35
N LEU A 18 6.95 -13.98 47.11
CA LEU A 18 7.88 -12.99 46.58
C LEU A 18 8.71 -13.55 45.42
N LYS A 19 9.20 -14.79 45.50
CA LYS A 19 9.93 -15.46 44.41
C LYS A 19 9.06 -15.66 43.16
N LEU A 20 7.76 -16.01 43.32
CA LEU A 20 6.82 -16.12 42.23
C LEU A 20 6.56 -14.76 41.58
N PHE A 21 6.42 -13.68 42.33
CA PHE A 21 6.28 -12.33 41.79
C PHE A 21 7.54 -11.87 41.05
N LEU A 22 8.75 -12.12 41.61
CA LEU A 22 9.99 -11.79 40.91
C LEU A 22 10.19 -12.59 39.63
N SER A 23 9.87 -13.89 39.64
CA SER A 23 9.97 -14.72 38.42
C SER A 23 8.96 -14.29 37.35
N SER A 24 7.74 -13.94 37.75
CA SER A 24 6.71 -13.40 36.83
C SER A 24 7.12 -12.06 36.23
N LEU A 25 7.75 -11.17 37.04
CA LEU A 25 8.25 -9.88 36.57
C LEU A 25 9.42 -10.06 35.57
N ILE A 26 10.31 -11.01 35.79
CA ILE A 26 11.42 -11.32 34.87
C ILE A 26 10.89 -11.87 33.54
N ILE A 27 9.85 -12.71 33.56
CA ILE A 27 9.21 -13.24 32.36
C ILE A 27 8.52 -12.12 31.56
N CYS A 28 7.88 -11.15 32.21
CA CYS A 28 7.29 -9.99 31.53
C CYS A 28 8.34 -9.06 30.88
N ILE A 29 9.53 -8.93 31.47
CA ILE A 29 10.60 -8.08 30.92
C ILE A 29 11.27 -8.72 29.69
N SER A 30 11.33 -10.06 29.63
CA SER A 30 11.91 -10.79 28.49
C SER A 30 11.03 -10.79 27.23
N SER A 31 9.79 -10.31 27.32
CA SER A 31 8.84 -10.24 26.18
C SER A 31 8.92 -8.94 25.38
N ILE A 32 9.90 -8.07 25.63
CA ILE A 32 10.19 -6.93 24.75
C ILE A 32 10.91 -7.49 23.51
N CYS A 33 10.16 -8.12 22.63
CA CYS A 33 10.62 -8.40 21.27
C CYS A 33 10.83 -7.05 20.57
N PHE A 34 12.06 -6.60 20.48
CA PHE A 34 12.47 -5.56 19.56
C PHE A 34 12.36 -6.11 18.14
N GLY A 35 11.17 -6.07 17.59
CA GLY A 35 10.96 -6.16 16.16
C GLY A 35 11.37 -4.84 15.48
N ALA A 36 12.57 -4.35 15.78
CA ALA A 36 13.15 -3.20 15.12
C ALA A 36 13.72 -3.66 13.77
N GLY A 37 12.86 -3.81 12.77
CA GLY A 37 13.32 -3.71 11.41
C GLY A 37 14.07 -2.37 11.24
N GLU A 38 15.16 -2.38 10.48
CA GLU A 38 15.94 -1.18 10.20
C GLU A 38 15.01 -0.07 9.71
N LYS A 39 15.05 1.11 10.38
CA LYS A 39 14.20 2.24 9.99
C LYS A 39 14.68 2.80 8.66
N ILE A 40 13.96 2.50 7.61
CA ILE A 40 14.24 3.03 6.27
C ILE A 40 13.89 4.52 6.26
N ASN A 41 14.86 5.38 5.91
CA ASN A 41 14.64 6.81 5.74
C ASN A 41 14.30 7.09 4.27
N TYR A 42 13.06 7.51 4.03
CA TYR A 42 12.61 7.88 2.69
C TYR A 42 13.02 9.32 2.34
N PRO A 43 13.38 9.61 1.08
CA PRO A 43 13.55 10.97 0.62
C PRO A 43 12.29 11.79 0.91
N GLN A 44 12.49 12.97 1.50
CA GLN A 44 11.36 13.86 1.83
C GLN A 44 11.12 14.81 0.65
N LEU A 45 9.93 14.71 0.06
CA LEU A 45 9.51 15.57 -1.04
C LEU A 45 8.57 16.67 -0.54
N ASN A 46 8.61 17.80 -1.22
CA ASN A 46 7.64 18.88 -1.02
C ASN A 46 6.36 18.56 -1.80
N TRP A 47 5.39 18.01 -1.11
CA TRP A 47 4.08 17.71 -1.70
C TRP A 47 3.18 18.94 -1.66
N SER A 48 2.51 19.25 -2.79
CA SER A 48 1.57 20.40 -2.88
C SER A 48 0.41 20.28 -1.87
N PHE A 49 0.03 19.07 -1.53
CA PHE A 49 -1.03 18.76 -0.58
C PHE A 49 -0.60 18.70 0.88
N SER A 50 0.69 18.97 1.18
CA SER A 50 1.21 18.93 2.54
C SER A 50 0.86 20.20 3.33
N GLY A 51 0.67 20.04 4.66
CA GLY A 51 0.41 21.15 5.57
C GLY A 51 -1.03 21.65 5.54
N ILE A 52 -1.32 22.67 6.38
CA ILE A 52 -2.68 23.18 6.61
C ILE A 52 -3.25 23.90 5.36
N LEU A 53 -2.38 24.48 4.53
CA LEU A 53 -2.73 25.19 3.29
C LEU A 53 -2.42 24.36 2.04
N GLY A 54 -2.19 23.06 2.19
CA GLY A 54 -1.91 22.17 1.08
C GLY A 54 -3.06 22.12 0.07
N THR A 55 -2.72 22.12 -1.21
CA THR A 55 -3.68 22.04 -2.31
C THR A 55 -3.33 20.91 -3.26
N PHE A 56 -4.34 20.29 -3.83
CA PHE A 56 -4.13 19.26 -4.83
C PHE A 56 -3.92 19.86 -6.22
N ASP A 57 -2.82 19.48 -6.86
CA ASP A 57 -2.58 19.77 -8.27
C ASP A 57 -3.36 18.78 -9.13
N ARG A 58 -4.43 19.25 -9.78
CA ARG A 58 -5.30 18.42 -10.63
C ARG A 58 -4.57 17.85 -11.82
N ALA A 59 -3.67 18.59 -12.44
CA ALA A 59 -2.91 18.10 -13.58
C ALA A 59 -2.04 16.89 -13.16
N SER A 60 -1.32 17.02 -12.05
CA SER A 60 -0.56 15.90 -11.47
C SER A 60 -1.44 14.69 -11.13
N GLN A 61 -2.66 14.92 -10.60
CA GLN A 61 -3.59 13.83 -10.30
C GLN A 61 -4.11 13.13 -11.55
N GLN A 62 -4.42 13.86 -12.61
CA GLN A 62 -4.88 13.30 -13.88
C GLN A 62 -3.76 12.52 -14.57
N ARG A 63 -2.53 13.03 -14.60
CA ARG A 63 -1.35 12.28 -15.05
C ARG A 63 -1.14 11.02 -14.21
N GLY A 64 -1.27 11.13 -12.89
CA GLY A 64 -1.18 9.97 -12.00
C GLY A 64 -2.23 8.91 -12.23
N LEU A 65 -3.48 9.30 -12.58
CA LEU A 65 -4.52 8.36 -13.00
C LEU A 65 -4.14 7.66 -14.33
N GLN A 66 -3.52 8.38 -15.25
CA GLN A 66 -3.01 7.80 -16.49
C GLN A 66 -1.93 6.77 -16.20
N VAL A 67 -0.94 7.08 -15.35
CA VAL A 67 0.08 6.10 -14.92
C VAL A 67 -0.56 4.87 -14.27
N TYR A 68 -1.55 5.07 -13.38
CA TYR A 68 -2.27 3.94 -12.81
C TYR A 68 -2.93 3.08 -13.91
N LYS A 69 -3.66 3.69 -14.83
CA LYS A 69 -4.38 3.01 -15.90
C LYS A 69 -3.44 2.21 -16.81
N GLU A 70 -2.34 2.82 -17.24
CA GLU A 70 -1.46 2.24 -18.26
C GLU A 70 -0.40 1.28 -17.68
N VAL A 71 0.02 1.51 -16.43
CA VAL A 71 1.13 0.76 -15.81
C VAL A 71 0.66 -0.13 -14.67
N CYS A 72 -0.12 0.42 -13.71
CA CYS A 72 -0.38 -0.27 -12.43
C CYS A 72 -1.58 -1.21 -12.49
N SER A 73 -2.62 -0.85 -13.27
CA SER A 73 -3.94 -1.52 -13.27
C SER A 73 -3.89 -2.97 -13.74
N GLY A 74 -2.86 -3.35 -14.50
CA GLY A 74 -2.66 -4.73 -14.94
C GLY A 74 -2.35 -5.71 -13.80
N CYS A 75 -1.87 -5.19 -12.67
CA CYS A 75 -1.54 -6.01 -11.49
C CYS A 75 -2.28 -5.57 -10.23
N HIS A 76 -2.61 -4.31 -10.09
CA HIS A 76 -3.17 -3.72 -8.87
C HIS A 76 -4.60 -3.21 -9.05
N GLY A 77 -5.50 -3.61 -8.17
CA GLY A 77 -6.85 -3.04 -8.09
C GLY A 77 -6.94 -1.79 -7.23
N MET A 78 -8.05 -1.05 -7.40
CA MET A 78 -8.50 0.04 -6.50
C MET A 78 -9.97 -0.16 -6.14
N ARG A 79 -10.29 -1.29 -5.54
CA ARG A 79 -11.66 -1.76 -5.29
C ARG A 79 -12.50 -0.90 -4.34
N LEU A 80 -11.91 0.02 -3.59
CA LEU A 80 -12.66 0.94 -2.74
C LEU A 80 -13.13 2.18 -3.50
N LEU A 81 -12.54 2.48 -4.67
CA LEU A 81 -12.95 3.59 -5.51
C LEU A 81 -14.10 3.20 -6.45
N ALA A 82 -15.02 4.14 -6.68
CA ALA A 82 -15.96 4.09 -7.78
C ALA A 82 -15.51 5.06 -8.89
N TYR A 83 -15.86 4.78 -10.15
CA TYR A 83 -15.51 5.67 -11.26
C TYR A 83 -16.01 7.09 -11.07
N ARG A 84 -17.20 7.29 -10.45
CA ARG A 84 -17.72 8.63 -10.11
C ARG A 84 -16.78 9.48 -9.24
N ASN A 85 -15.87 8.86 -8.51
CA ASN A 85 -14.91 9.57 -7.68
C ASN A 85 -13.89 10.39 -8.51
N LEU A 86 -13.73 10.08 -9.81
CA LEU A 86 -12.89 10.85 -10.73
C LEU A 86 -13.34 12.31 -10.88
N LYS A 87 -14.60 12.63 -10.53
CA LYS A 87 -15.08 14.01 -10.47
C LYS A 87 -14.23 14.89 -9.56
N ALA A 88 -13.71 14.34 -8.47
CA ALA A 88 -12.88 15.08 -7.51
C ALA A 88 -11.54 15.54 -8.08
N ILE A 89 -11.02 14.83 -9.08
CA ILE A 89 -9.77 15.19 -9.79
C ILE A 89 -10.03 15.92 -11.11
N GLY A 90 -11.29 16.38 -11.33
CA GLY A 90 -11.65 17.31 -12.39
C GLY A 90 -12.27 16.72 -13.64
N TYR A 91 -12.56 15.42 -13.69
CA TYR A 91 -13.28 14.81 -14.82
C TYR A 91 -14.77 15.18 -14.80
N ASN A 92 -15.33 15.47 -15.95
CA ASN A 92 -16.77 15.67 -16.12
C ASN A 92 -17.52 14.32 -16.22
N GLU A 93 -18.86 14.38 -16.25
CA GLU A 93 -19.69 13.17 -16.23
C GLU A 93 -19.55 12.31 -17.48
N ASP A 94 -19.35 12.91 -18.66
CA ASP A 94 -19.20 12.18 -19.90
C ASP A 94 -17.83 11.53 -20.00
N GLU A 95 -16.78 12.21 -19.56
CA GLU A 95 -15.43 11.63 -19.42
C GLU A 95 -15.43 10.45 -18.44
N ILE A 96 -16.13 10.57 -17.31
CA ILE A 96 -16.24 9.48 -16.32
C ILE A 96 -16.99 8.28 -16.92
N LYS A 97 -18.06 8.52 -17.67
CA LYS A 97 -18.80 7.44 -18.37
C LYS A 97 -17.91 6.75 -19.40
N ALA A 98 -17.20 7.53 -20.22
CA ALA A 98 -16.27 7.00 -21.22
C ALA A 98 -15.19 6.14 -20.54
N PHE A 99 -14.53 6.67 -19.53
CA PHE A 99 -13.50 5.94 -18.77
C PHE A 99 -14.02 4.65 -18.13
N ALA A 100 -15.22 4.70 -17.51
CA ALA A 100 -15.84 3.52 -16.91
C ALA A 100 -16.14 2.45 -17.95
N SER A 101 -16.73 2.84 -19.11
CA SER A 101 -17.18 1.93 -20.15
C SER A 101 -16.06 1.16 -20.87
N GLU A 102 -14.80 1.56 -20.69
CA GLU A 102 -13.64 0.79 -21.16
C GLU A 102 -13.45 -0.53 -20.37
N ASN A 103 -14.14 -0.67 -19.25
CA ASN A 103 -14.06 -1.83 -18.37
C ASN A 103 -15.40 -2.56 -18.34
N SER A 104 -15.37 -3.87 -18.13
CA SER A 104 -16.56 -4.70 -18.00
C SER A 104 -16.75 -5.16 -16.56
N VAL A 105 -18.01 -5.27 -16.15
CA VAL A 105 -18.41 -5.78 -14.82
C VAL A 105 -19.52 -6.81 -14.97
N ASN A 106 -19.50 -7.83 -14.13
CA ASN A 106 -20.58 -8.78 -14.03
C ASN A 106 -21.78 -8.17 -13.28
N THR A 107 -22.98 -8.42 -13.76
CA THR A 107 -24.25 -8.06 -13.13
C THR A 107 -25.25 -9.21 -13.28
N ILE A 108 -26.35 -9.14 -12.55
CA ILE A 108 -27.45 -10.10 -12.68
C ILE A 108 -28.53 -9.42 -13.53
N ASN A 109 -28.99 -10.10 -14.59
CA ASN A 109 -30.12 -9.65 -15.40
C ASN A 109 -31.47 -9.97 -14.72
N ASP A 110 -32.57 -9.58 -15.36
CA ASP A 110 -33.92 -9.79 -14.81
C ASP A 110 -34.32 -11.29 -14.74
N ASP A 111 -33.64 -12.15 -15.48
CA ASP A 111 -33.82 -13.61 -15.47
C ASP A 111 -32.97 -14.31 -14.38
N GLY A 112 -32.17 -13.54 -13.62
CA GLY A 112 -31.29 -14.06 -12.56
C GLY A 112 -29.96 -14.62 -13.08
N GLU A 113 -29.61 -14.40 -14.33
CA GLU A 113 -28.36 -14.85 -14.93
C GLU A 113 -27.24 -13.81 -14.76
N VAL A 114 -26.01 -14.29 -14.59
CA VAL A 114 -24.82 -13.45 -14.55
C VAL A 114 -24.46 -13.05 -15.98
N VAL A 115 -24.53 -11.77 -16.26
CA VAL A 115 -24.19 -11.18 -17.57
C VAL A 115 -23.11 -10.12 -17.42
N GLU A 116 -22.29 -9.97 -18.44
CA GLU A 116 -21.27 -8.93 -18.51
C GLU A 116 -21.85 -7.66 -19.15
N ARG A 117 -21.51 -6.51 -18.59
CA ARG A 117 -21.85 -5.20 -19.16
C ARG A 117 -20.72 -4.20 -19.01
N PRO A 118 -20.65 -3.14 -19.81
CA PRO A 118 -19.77 -2.01 -19.58
C PRO A 118 -20.00 -1.42 -18.19
N ALA A 119 -18.92 -1.04 -17.51
CA ALA A 119 -19.00 -0.40 -16.21
C ALA A 119 -19.62 1.01 -16.31
N ARG A 120 -20.26 1.44 -15.23
CA ARG A 120 -20.93 2.72 -15.08
C ARG A 120 -20.20 3.56 -14.01
N PRO A 121 -20.45 4.87 -13.93
CA PRO A 121 -19.87 5.72 -12.90
C PRO A 121 -20.07 5.25 -11.45
N SER A 122 -21.17 4.53 -11.19
CA SER A 122 -21.46 3.95 -9.86
C SER A 122 -20.65 2.71 -9.53
N ASP A 123 -20.11 2.03 -10.53
CA ASP A 123 -19.35 0.80 -10.32
C ASP A 123 -17.97 1.10 -9.73
N LYS A 124 -17.41 0.10 -9.05
CA LYS A 124 -16.06 0.16 -8.54
C LYS A 124 -15.04 -0.08 -9.64
N PHE A 125 -13.82 0.43 -9.44
CA PHE A 125 -12.70 0.08 -10.32
C PHE A 125 -12.53 -1.44 -10.37
N VAL A 126 -12.44 -1.96 -11.57
CA VAL A 126 -12.28 -3.40 -11.80
C VAL A 126 -10.92 -3.86 -11.34
N SER A 127 -10.88 -4.98 -10.62
CA SER A 127 -9.63 -5.63 -10.24
C SER A 127 -9.12 -6.51 -11.38
N PRO A 128 -7.78 -6.55 -11.61
CA PRO A 128 -7.20 -7.35 -12.71
C PRO A 128 -7.35 -8.87 -12.50
N TYR A 129 -7.55 -9.28 -11.24
CA TYR A 129 -7.69 -10.69 -10.88
C TYR A 129 -9.01 -10.94 -10.15
N PRO A 130 -9.68 -12.08 -10.42
CA PRO A 130 -10.95 -12.42 -9.77
C PRO A 130 -10.81 -12.75 -8.28
N ASN A 131 -9.63 -13.14 -7.83
CA ASN A 131 -9.34 -13.47 -6.43
C ASN A 131 -7.83 -13.50 -6.15
N ASP A 132 -7.45 -13.58 -4.87
CA ASP A 132 -6.07 -13.58 -4.39
C ASP A 132 -5.24 -14.77 -4.90
N LYS A 133 -5.85 -15.93 -5.12
CA LYS A 133 -5.17 -17.12 -5.65
C LYS A 133 -4.74 -16.90 -7.10
N ALA A 134 -5.64 -16.36 -7.93
CA ALA A 134 -5.35 -16.01 -9.30
C ALA A 134 -4.27 -14.92 -9.37
N ALA A 135 -4.33 -13.90 -8.50
CA ALA A 135 -3.31 -12.86 -8.40
C ALA A 135 -1.93 -13.44 -8.09
N ARG A 136 -1.84 -14.33 -7.10
CA ARG A 136 -0.56 -14.99 -6.75
C ARG A 136 -0.04 -15.90 -7.86
N ALA A 137 -0.91 -16.66 -8.49
CA ALA A 137 -0.52 -17.55 -9.60
C ALA A 137 0.08 -16.75 -10.77
N ALA A 138 -0.50 -15.60 -11.10
CA ALA A 138 -0.03 -14.73 -12.17
C ALA A 138 1.27 -13.97 -11.83
N ASN A 139 1.62 -13.83 -10.55
CA ASN A 139 2.74 -13.02 -10.09
C ASN A 139 3.80 -13.84 -9.33
N GLY A 140 4.04 -15.09 -9.73
CA GLY A 140 5.09 -15.92 -9.14
C GLY A 140 4.97 -16.18 -7.65
N GLY A 141 3.73 -16.17 -7.11
CA GLY A 141 3.43 -16.32 -5.68
C GLY A 141 3.31 -14.99 -4.92
N ALA A 142 3.82 -13.88 -5.46
CA ALA A 142 3.63 -12.56 -4.88
C ALA A 142 2.16 -12.10 -5.00
N TYR A 143 1.71 -11.32 -4.03
CA TYR A 143 0.36 -10.75 -4.04
C TYR A 143 0.43 -9.24 -4.25
N PRO A 144 0.02 -8.71 -5.42
CA PRO A 144 -0.08 -7.28 -5.64
C PRO A 144 -1.17 -6.68 -4.74
N PRO A 145 -0.83 -5.78 -3.80
CA PRO A 145 -1.82 -5.19 -2.91
C PRO A 145 -2.78 -4.28 -3.67
N ASP A 146 -4.01 -4.17 -3.15
CA ASP A 146 -4.96 -3.14 -3.58
C ASP A 146 -4.44 -1.75 -3.24
N LEU A 147 -4.47 -0.84 -4.21
CA LEU A 147 -3.88 0.50 -4.07
C LEU A 147 -4.84 1.53 -3.46
N SER A 148 -6.10 1.18 -3.19
CA SER A 148 -7.10 2.13 -2.68
C SER A 148 -6.65 2.90 -1.44
N LEU A 149 -5.88 2.29 -0.55
CA LEU A 149 -5.41 2.87 0.71
C LEU A 149 -3.89 2.81 0.88
N ILE A 150 -3.14 2.61 -0.20
CA ILE A 150 -1.70 2.29 -0.10
C ILE A 150 -0.91 3.38 0.65
N VAL A 151 -1.18 4.64 0.40
CA VAL A 151 -0.49 5.77 1.04
C VAL A 151 -0.82 5.84 2.54
N LYS A 152 -2.06 5.52 2.95
CA LYS A 152 -2.48 5.51 4.35
C LYS A 152 -1.97 4.27 5.11
N ALA A 153 -1.79 3.17 4.40
CA ALA A 153 -1.39 1.89 4.98
C ALA A 153 0.11 1.78 5.26
N ARG A 154 0.88 2.81 4.98
CA ARG A 154 2.35 2.81 5.16
C ARG A 154 2.80 4.02 5.95
N PRO A 155 3.78 3.88 6.86
CA PRO A 155 4.44 5.02 7.49
C PRO A 155 5.02 5.94 6.43
N ASP A 156 4.85 7.26 6.61
CA ASP A 156 5.32 8.29 5.65
C ASP A 156 4.84 8.04 4.20
N GLY A 157 3.57 7.65 4.08
CA GLY A 157 2.98 6.97 2.92
C GLY A 157 3.27 7.57 1.56
N ALA A 158 3.19 8.91 1.38
CA ALA A 158 3.51 9.55 0.09
C ALA A 158 5.01 9.42 -0.26
N ASN A 159 5.90 9.71 0.70
CA ASN A 159 7.33 9.58 0.49
C ASN A 159 7.75 8.11 0.34
N TYR A 160 7.10 7.20 1.10
CA TYR A 160 7.30 5.75 0.91
C TYR A 160 6.95 5.31 -0.50
N LEU A 161 5.76 5.67 -1.01
CA LEU A 161 5.31 5.21 -2.33
C LEU A 161 6.21 5.73 -3.45
N HIS A 162 6.56 7.02 -3.39
CA HIS A 162 7.50 7.60 -4.35
C HIS A 162 8.87 6.90 -4.27
N ALA A 163 9.43 6.75 -3.08
CA ALA A 163 10.72 6.09 -2.86
C ALA A 163 10.71 4.63 -3.36
N LEU A 164 9.63 3.89 -3.08
CA LEU A 164 9.47 2.52 -3.55
C LEU A 164 9.52 2.44 -5.07
N LEU A 165 8.80 3.32 -5.77
CA LEU A 165 8.71 3.32 -7.23
C LEU A 165 10.01 3.75 -7.92
N THR A 166 10.84 4.56 -7.26
CA THR A 166 12.13 5.06 -7.77
C THR A 166 13.34 4.37 -7.14
N GLY A 167 13.13 3.40 -6.25
CA GLY A 167 14.19 2.75 -5.47
C GLY A 167 14.82 1.52 -6.07
N TYR A 168 14.46 1.13 -7.29
CA TYR A 168 15.06 -0.01 -7.98
C TYR A 168 16.47 0.34 -8.43
N ILE A 169 17.44 -0.48 -8.02
CA ILE A 169 18.85 -0.39 -8.39
C ILE A 169 19.44 -1.80 -8.50
N ASP A 170 20.61 -1.92 -9.07
CA ASP A 170 21.36 -3.17 -9.05
C ASP A 170 21.69 -3.55 -7.60
N ALA A 171 21.54 -4.85 -7.30
CA ALA A 171 21.87 -5.36 -5.97
C ALA A 171 23.36 -5.25 -5.69
N PRO A 172 23.76 -4.99 -4.43
CA PRO A 172 25.16 -5.11 -4.02
C PRO A 172 25.74 -6.48 -4.35
N SER A 173 27.04 -6.54 -4.67
CA SER A 173 27.69 -7.75 -5.14
C SER A 173 27.69 -8.92 -4.15
N ASP A 174 27.51 -8.61 -2.87
CA ASP A 174 27.41 -9.59 -1.76
C ASP A 174 25.96 -10.04 -1.51
N GLN A 175 24.96 -9.42 -2.14
CA GLN A 175 23.56 -9.78 -1.97
C GLN A 175 23.03 -10.61 -3.14
N LYS A 176 22.69 -11.88 -2.86
CA LYS A 176 22.04 -12.73 -3.84
C LYS A 176 20.55 -12.36 -3.96
N VAL A 177 20.11 -12.08 -5.19
CA VAL A 177 18.71 -11.86 -5.53
C VAL A 177 18.13 -13.17 -6.05
N PRO A 178 17.11 -13.76 -5.37
CA PRO A 178 16.42 -14.96 -5.86
C PRO A 178 15.65 -14.70 -7.15
N ASP A 179 15.41 -15.74 -7.93
CA ASP A 179 14.57 -15.66 -9.14
C ASP A 179 13.17 -15.14 -8.81
N GLY A 180 12.67 -14.22 -9.62
CA GLY A 180 11.36 -13.57 -9.42
C GLY A 180 11.34 -12.49 -8.35
N MET A 181 12.49 -12.15 -7.75
CA MET A 181 12.64 -11.02 -6.84
C MET A 181 13.49 -9.92 -7.48
N TYR A 182 13.31 -8.70 -7.00
CA TYR A 182 14.00 -7.51 -7.49
C TYR A 182 14.57 -6.73 -6.30
N TYR A 183 15.77 -6.16 -6.47
CA TYR A 183 16.36 -5.36 -5.41
C TYR A 183 15.76 -3.95 -5.42
N ASN A 184 15.33 -3.49 -4.25
CA ASN A 184 14.82 -2.16 -4.05
C ASN A 184 15.31 -1.60 -2.71
N LYS A 185 16.06 -0.51 -2.75
CA LYS A 185 16.72 0.06 -1.56
C LYS A 185 15.77 0.60 -0.50
N TYR A 186 14.49 0.81 -0.85
CA TYR A 186 13.48 1.35 0.06
C TYR A 186 12.40 0.33 0.45
N TYR A 187 12.51 -0.89 -0.02
CA TYR A 187 11.64 -1.97 0.45
C TYR A 187 12.25 -2.66 1.67
N SER A 188 11.43 -3.01 2.65
CA SER A 188 11.90 -3.71 3.85
C SER A 188 12.54 -5.05 3.48
N GLY A 189 13.80 -5.26 3.86
CA GLY A 189 14.59 -6.42 3.44
C GLY A 189 15.14 -6.34 2.03
N ASN A 190 14.97 -5.23 1.33
CA ASN A 190 15.50 -4.89 0.01
C ASN A 190 15.08 -5.81 -1.17
N LEU A 191 14.31 -6.86 -0.94
CA LEU A 191 13.85 -7.80 -1.96
C LEU A 191 12.33 -7.73 -2.12
N ILE A 192 11.87 -7.39 -3.31
CA ILE A 192 10.44 -7.23 -3.64
C ILE A 192 10.07 -8.09 -4.84
N GLY A 193 8.88 -8.73 -4.80
CA GLY A 193 8.36 -9.52 -5.92
C GLY A 193 7.77 -8.69 -7.06
N MET A 194 7.61 -7.36 -6.89
CA MET A 194 7.16 -6.46 -7.94
C MET A 194 8.36 -6.08 -8.83
N PRO A 195 8.34 -6.34 -10.14
CA PRO A 195 9.36 -5.81 -11.05
C PRO A 195 9.32 -4.28 -11.08
N GLN A 196 10.42 -3.64 -11.50
CA GLN A 196 10.44 -2.20 -11.70
C GLN A 196 9.30 -1.79 -12.65
N PRO A 197 8.36 -0.92 -12.21
CA PRO A 197 7.21 -0.61 -13.05
C PRO A 197 7.41 0.65 -13.93
N LEU A 198 8.32 1.54 -13.57
CA LEU A 198 8.48 2.84 -14.22
C LEU A 198 9.81 2.93 -14.97
N TYR A 199 9.74 3.30 -16.24
CA TYR A 199 10.88 3.52 -17.13
C TYR A 199 10.72 4.87 -17.84
N GLU A 200 11.82 5.43 -18.36
CA GLU A 200 11.77 6.65 -19.16
C GLU A 200 10.76 6.52 -20.30
N ASP A 201 9.93 7.53 -20.45
CA ASP A 201 8.89 7.63 -21.47
C ASP A 201 7.89 6.44 -21.46
N GLY A 202 7.68 5.81 -20.29
CA GLY A 202 6.78 4.67 -20.11
C GLY A 202 5.28 4.99 -20.29
N VAL A 203 4.92 6.28 -20.27
CA VAL A 203 3.60 6.80 -20.66
C VAL A 203 3.80 8.05 -21.51
N GLU A 204 2.81 8.39 -22.37
CA GLU A 204 2.81 9.62 -23.14
C GLU A 204 1.77 10.59 -22.56
N TYR A 205 2.27 11.60 -21.82
CA TYR A 205 1.37 12.59 -21.23
C TYR A 205 0.83 13.59 -22.26
N ALA A 206 -0.49 13.74 -22.29
CA ALA A 206 -1.18 14.64 -23.25
C ALA A 206 -0.82 16.12 -23.06
N ASP A 207 -0.35 16.53 -21.89
CA ASP A 207 0.07 17.90 -21.59
C ASP A 207 1.53 18.20 -21.96
N GLY A 208 2.25 17.23 -22.53
CA GLY A 208 3.66 17.36 -22.92
C GLY A 208 4.65 17.30 -21.76
N THR A 209 4.20 17.00 -20.54
CA THR A 209 5.09 16.75 -19.41
C THR A 209 5.98 15.55 -19.72
N LYS A 210 7.30 15.64 -19.44
CA LYS A 210 8.20 14.51 -19.65
C LYS A 210 7.91 13.39 -18.64
N ALA A 211 7.68 12.16 -19.12
CA ALA A 211 7.37 11.00 -18.32
C ALA A 211 8.63 10.29 -17.78
N THR A 212 9.39 10.99 -16.93
CA THR A 212 10.49 10.35 -16.20
C THR A 212 9.94 9.45 -15.08
N PRO A 213 10.69 8.41 -14.62
CA PRO A 213 10.29 7.59 -13.49
C PRO A 213 9.96 8.43 -12.24
N GLU A 214 10.71 9.49 -11.94
CA GLU A 214 10.47 10.39 -10.82
C GLU A 214 9.15 11.17 -10.98
N GLN A 215 8.89 11.69 -12.20
CA GLN A 215 7.66 12.43 -12.47
C GLN A 215 6.43 11.50 -12.39
N MET A 216 6.50 10.33 -13.01
CA MET A 216 5.43 9.33 -12.95
C MET A 216 5.17 8.87 -11.51
N ALA A 217 6.22 8.61 -10.73
CA ALA A 217 6.11 8.24 -9.32
C ALA A 217 5.47 9.36 -8.48
N LYS A 218 5.82 10.61 -8.76
CA LYS A 218 5.21 11.77 -8.10
C LYS A 218 3.73 11.90 -8.43
N ASP A 219 3.37 11.79 -9.70
CA ASP A 219 2.00 11.94 -10.18
C ASP A 219 1.08 10.80 -9.66
N VAL A 220 1.52 9.54 -9.73
CA VAL A 220 0.74 8.40 -9.21
C VAL A 220 0.62 8.43 -7.69
N THR A 221 1.60 8.97 -6.99
CA THR A 221 1.52 9.20 -5.55
C THR A 221 0.50 10.28 -5.21
N ALA A 222 0.44 11.37 -5.97
CA ALA A 222 -0.52 12.46 -5.77
C ALA A 222 -1.96 11.96 -5.94
N VAL A 223 -2.26 11.18 -6.97
CA VAL A 223 -3.61 10.61 -7.15
C VAL A 223 -3.93 9.59 -6.06
N SER A 224 -2.99 8.76 -5.66
CA SER A 224 -3.18 7.77 -4.59
C SER A 224 -3.46 8.42 -3.23
N TYR A 225 -2.87 9.59 -2.96
CA TYR A 225 -3.13 10.35 -1.73
C TYR A 225 -4.54 10.98 -1.73
N THR A 226 -5.00 11.47 -2.87
CA THR A 226 -6.31 12.14 -3.01
C THR A 226 -7.46 11.21 -2.69
N HIS A 227 -7.39 9.96 -3.11
CA HIS A 227 -8.45 8.97 -2.88
C HIS A 227 -8.68 8.67 -1.39
N LEU A 228 -7.73 9.00 -0.51
CA LEU A 228 -7.83 8.83 0.94
C LEU A 228 -8.56 9.97 1.64
N THR A 229 -8.69 11.12 0.99
CA THR A 229 -9.25 12.35 1.57
C THR A 229 -10.64 12.69 1.04
N LEU A 230 -11.16 11.88 0.10
CA LEU A 230 -12.52 12.05 -0.40
C LEU A 230 -13.53 11.56 0.66
N PRO A 231 -14.58 12.36 0.95
CA PRO A 231 -15.64 11.98 1.89
C PRO A 231 -16.50 10.83 1.37
#